data_d1f4c917060887f6f7580d98c0a5b3d5
#
_entry.id   d1f4c917060887f6f7580d98c0a5b3d5
#
_cell.length_a   1.000
_cell.length_b   1.000
_cell.length_c   1.000
_cell.angle_alpha   90.00
_cell.angle_beta   90.00
_cell.angle_gamma   90.00
#
_symmetry.space_group_name_H-M   'P 1'
#
loop_
_entity.id
_entity.type
_entity.pdbx_description
1 polymer ?
#
loop_
_entity_poly.entity_id
_entity_poly.type
_entity_poly.pdbx_seq_one_letter_code
_entity_poly.pdbx_strand_id
1 'polypeptide(L)'
;MEIQVMISQEQVLEKVKEMAQLLNERYHGEPVYLVGILKGSVFFMCDLAKYLTMPVTMDFMKVSSYGDGTESSGNISIDMDLTASIEGKNVLVVEDIIDTGRTLEKLMKILRERNPKTLTMCTLLDKPSRRTQDIQADYTGFEIDDLFVVGYGLDYAQQYRNLPYIGVIPVSYTHLTLPTI
;
A
#
# COMPACT_ATOMS: atom_id res chain seq x y z
N MET A 1 -24.73 1.49 8.72
CA MET A 1 -23.78 0.37 8.61
C MET A 1 -22.84 0.43 9.81
N GLU A 2 -22.75 -0.65 10.54
CA GLU A 2 -21.90 -0.71 11.73
C GLU A 2 -20.52 -1.26 11.33
N ILE A 3 -19.48 -0.49 11.63
CA ILE A 3 -18.10 -0.87 11.36
C ILE A 3 -17.49 -1.37 12.66
N GLN A 4 -16.99 -2.60 12.65
CA GLN A 4 -16.33 -3.19 13.81
C GLN A 4 -14.83 -2.91 13.76
N VAL A 5 -14.26 -2.39 14.84
CA VAL A 5 -12.82 -2.15 14.92
C VAL A 5 -12.08 -3.49 14.93
N MET A 6 -11.20 -3.70 13.97
CA MET A 6 -10.35 -4.88 13.89
C MET A 6 -8.94 -4.58 14.42
N ILE A 7 -8.38 -3.45 14.02
CA ILE A 7 -7.07 -2.99 14.46
C ILE A 7 -7.26 -1.55 14.97
N SER A 8 -6.97 -1.32 16.24
CA SER A 8 -7.16 0.00 16.85
C SER A 8 -6.15 1.01 16.32
N GLN A 9 -6.46 2.30 16.50
CA GLN A 9 -5.54 3.38 16.16
C GLN A 9 -4.18 3.18 16.84
N GLU A 10 -4.17 2.81 18.10
CA GLU A 10 -2.96 2.57 18.89
C GLU A 10 -2.14 1.41 18.31
N GLN A 11 -2.81 0.33 17.93
CA GLN A 11 -2.16 -0.83 17.31
C GLN A 11 -1.55 -0.47 15.94
N VAL A 12 -2.26 0.32 15.14
CA VAL A 12 -1.74 0.79 13.85
C VAL A 12 -0.47 1.63 14.05
N LEU A 13 -0.53 2.62 14.94
CA LEU A 13 0.61 3.52 15.18
C LEU A 13 1.83 2.78 15.76
N GLU A 14 1.60 1.83 16.64
CA GLU A 14 2.69 0.99 17.19
C GLU A 14 3.35 0.17 16.07
N LYS A 15 2.56 -0.41 15.19
CA LYS A 15 3.08 -1.15 14.03
C LYS A 15 3.87 -0.25 13.08
N VAL A 16 3.39 0.96 12.83
CA VAL A 16 4.09 1.94 11.98
C VAL A 16 5.47 2.27 12.56
N LYS A 17 5.55 2.47 13.89
CA LYS A 17 6.83 2.70 14.57
C LYS A 17 7.78 1.52 14.46
N GLU A 18 7.29 0.29 14.65
CA GLU A 18 8.08 -0.92 14.49
C GLU A 18 8.64 -1.05 13.07
N MET A 19 7.80 -0.80 12.07
CA MET A 19 8.22 -0.86 10.66
C MET A 19 9.26 0.22 10.35
N ALA A 20 9.07 1.43 10.87
CA ALA A 20 10.02 2.52 10.70
C ALA A 20 11.39 2.17 11.29
N GLN A 21 11.42 1.54 12.47
CA GLN A 21 12.66 1.10 13.09
C GLN A 21 13.42 0.11 12.20
N LEU A 22 12.74 -0.88 11.63
CA LEU A 22 13.35 -1.84 10.72
C LEU A 22 13.90 -1.16 9.47
N LEU A 23 13.18 -0.18 8.93
CA LEU A 23 13.61 0.58 7.76
C LEU A 23 14.80 1.48 8.06
N ASN A 24 14.84 2.13 9.24
CA ASN A 24 15.97 2.92 9.70
C ASN A 24 17.25 2.07 9.79
N GLU A 25 17.12 0.84 10.30
CA GLU A 25 18.23 -0.10 10.37
C GLU A 25 18.69 -0.54 8.96
N ARG A 26 17.73 -0.79 8.05
CA ARG A 26 18.05 -1.23 6.69
C ARG A 26 18.84 -0.20 5.90
N TYR A 27 18.45 1.07 5.98
CA TYR A 27 19.03 2.10 5.12
C TYR A 27 20.26 2.77 5.70
N HIS A 28 20.54 2.60 6.98
CA HIS A 28 21.76 3.12 7.64
C HIS A 28 22.05 4.62 7.36
N GLY A 29 21.01 5.44 7.36
CA GLY A 29 21.13 6.87 7.11
C GLY A 29 21.24 7.26 5.63
N GLU A 30 21.24 6.32 4.71
CA GLU A 30 21.19 6.63 3.28
C GLU A 30 19.84 7.25 2.88
N PRO A 31 19.84 8.27 2.00
CA PRO A 31 18.59 8.87 1.52
C PRO A 31 17.65 7.85 0.86
N VAL A 32 16.36 8.01 1.09
CA VAL A 32 15.31 7.14 0.55
C VAL A 32 14.27 7.97 -0.20
N TYR A 33 13.87 7.47 -1.35
CA TYR A 33 12.78 8.00 -2.15
C TYR A 33 11.52 7.17 -1.86
N LEU A 34 10.59 7.77 -1.10
CA LEU A 34 9.31 7.12 -0.76
C LEU A 34 8.31 7.32 -1.89
N VAL A 35 7.70 6.23 -2.33
CA VAL A 35 6.65 6.24 -3.34
C VAL A 35 5.37 5.70 -2.72
N GLY A 36 4.43 6.58 -2.42
CA GLY A 36 3.11 6.20 -1.94
C GLY A 36 2.14 5.96 -3.09
N ILE A 37 1.40 4.87 -3.03
CA ILE A 37 0.40 4.54 -4.04
C ILE A 37 -0.95 5.09 -3.59
N LEU A 38 -1.41 6.12 -4.28
CA LEU A 38 -2.67 6.80 -3.98
C LEU A 38 -3.88 5.92 -4.37
N LYS A 39 -5.00 6.09 -3.69
CA LYS A 39 -5.21 6.98 -2.52
C LYS A 39 -4.94 6.28 -1.19
N GLY A 40 -5.09 4.96 -1.15
CA GLY A 40 -5.17 4.17 0.08
C GLY A 40 -3.96 4.27 1.00
N SER A 41 -2.77 4.49 0.45
CA SER A 41 -1.53 4.53 1.24
C SER A 41 -1.26 5.87 1.94
N VAL A 42 -2.10 6.89 1.71
CA VAL A 42 -1.77 8.27 2.11
C VAL A 42 -1.49 8.41 3.61
N PHE A 43 -2.34 7.84 4.46
CA PHE A 43 -2.14 7.96 5.92
C PHE A 43 -0.95 7.14 6.40
N PHE A 44 -0.85 5.91 5.93
CA PHE A 44 0.27 5.04 6.30
C PHE A 44 1.61 5.65 5.91
N MET A 45 1.74 6.11 4.67
CA MET A 45 2.99 6.72 4.21
C MET A 45 3.34 7.98 5.00
N CYS A 46 2.37 8.85 5.26
CA CYS A 46 2.60 10.08 6.02
C CYS A 46 3.02 9.79 7.46
N ASP A 47 2.38 8.85 8.13
CA ASP A 47 2.76 8.48 9.48
C ASP A 47 4.11 7.77 9.52
N LEU A 48 4.36 6.85 8.60
CA LEU A 48 5.65 6.15 8.50
C LEU A 48 6.80 7.13 8.30
N ALA A 49 6.65 8.08 7.37
CA ALA A 49 7.69 9.04 7.04
C ALA A 49 8.16 9.85 8.24
N LYS A 50 7.26 10.17 9.17
CA LYS A 50 7.60 10.95 10.37
C LYS A 50 8.56 10.22 11.32
N TYR A 51 8.63 8.90 11.27
CA TYR A 51 9.49 8.08 12.12
C TYR A 51 10.77 7.62 11.42
N LEU A 52 10.93 7.93 10.14
CA LEU A 52 12.17 7.64 9.41
C LEU A 52 13.24 8.69 9.75
N THR A 53 14.46 8.23 10.02
CA THR A 53 15.55 9.08 10.50
C THR A 53 16.53 9.50 9.40
N MET A 54 16.47 8.84 8.23
CA MET A 54 17.28 9.24 7.08
C MET A 54 16.61 10.37 6.29
N PRO A 55 17.33 11.06 5.40
CA PRO A 55 16.69 12.00 4.47
C PRO A 55 15.67 11.30 3.59
N VAL A 56 14.46 11.85 3.50
CA VAL A 56 13.33 11.27 2.77
C VAL A 56 12.82 12.26 1.74
N THR A 57 12.69 11.80 0.49
CA THR A 57 11.90 12.47 -0.54
C THR A 57 10.58 11.74 -0.65
N MET A 58 9.46 12.46 -0.51
CA MET A 58 8.12 11.89 -0.62
C MET A 58 7.54 12.18 -2.00
N ASP A 59 7.04 11.14 -2.66
CA ASP A 59 6.36 11.26 -3.93
C ASP A 59 5.21 10.25 -4.00
N PHE A 60 4.31 10.46 -4.96
CA PHE A 60 3.11 9.65 -5.08
C PHE A 60 2.93 9.18 -6.52
N MET A 61 2.37 7.99 -6.67
CA MET A 61 1.87 7.48 -7.94
C MET A 61 0.41 7.11 -7.80
N LYS A 62 -0.32 7.21 -8.88
CA LYS A 62 -1.67 6.67 -8.99
C LYS A 62 -1.72 5.77 -10.21
N VAL A 63 -2.12 4.53 -9.99
CA VAL A 63 -2.24 3.53 -11.05
C VAL A 63 -3.63 2.93 -11.02
N SER A 64 -4.11 2.54 -12.19
CA SER A 64 -5.36 1.81 -12.36
C SER A 64 -5.13 0.61 -13.26
N SER A 65 -5.95 -0.44 -13.06
CA SER A 65 -5.93 -1.59 -13.94
C SER A 65 -6.72 -1.29 -15.21
N TYR A 66 -6.19 -1.74 -16.37
CA TYR A 66 -6.87 -1.60 -17.65
C TYR A 66 -7.90 -2.72 -17.83
N GLY A 67 -9.14 -2.33 -18.20
CA GLY A 67 -10.16 -3.24 -18.72
C GLY A 67 -11.26 -3.59 -17.72
N ASP A 68 -12.50 -3.22 -18.09
CA ASP A 68 -13.75 -3.64 -17.43
C ASP A 68 -14.20 -5.03 -17.88
N GLY A 69 -13.29 -5.84 -18.43
CA GLY A 69 -13.60 -7.15 -18.97
C GLY A 69 -13.11 -8.27 -18.09
N THR A 70 -13.76 -9.42 -18.22
CA THR A 70 -13.38 -10.69 -17.59
C THR A 70 -12.00 -11.18 -18.02
N GLU A 71 -11.42 -10.54 -19.02
CA GLU A 71 -10.04 -10.73 -19.44
C GLU A 71 -9.27 -9.43 -19.20
N SER A 72 -8.67 -9.29 -18.04
CA SER A 72 -7.70 -8.21 -17.85
C SER A 72 -6.52 -8.49 -18.80
N SER A 73 -6.26 -7.56 -19.71
CA SER A 73 -5.08 -7.62 -20.58
C SER A 73 -3.77 -7.58 -19.80
N GLY A 74 -3.88 -7.50 -18.50
CA GLY A 74 -2.74 -7.46 -17.62
C GLY A 74 -2.01 -6.13 -17.60
N ASN A 75 -2.47 -5.10 -18.29
CA ASN A 75 -1.83 -3.80 -18.34
C ASN A 75 -2.37 -2.85 -17.27
N ILE A 76 -1.50 -2.00 -16.76
CA ILE A 76 -1.88 -0.92 -15.86
C ILE A 76 -1.74 0.43 -16.57
N SER A 77 -2.57 1.39 -16.17
CA SER A 77 -2.44 2.78 -16.56
C SER A 77 -1.81 3.57 -15.41
N ILE A 78 -0.81 4.38 -15.72
CA ILE A 78 -0.23 5.30 -14.75
C ILE A 78 -0.96 6.63 -14.91
N ASP A 79 -1.90 6.90 -14.00
CA ASP A 79 -2.72 8.10 -14.03
C ASP A 79 -1.96 9.31 -13.47
N MET A 80 -1.05 9.06 -12.52
CA MET A 80 -0.12 10.06 -11.99
C MET A 80 1.24 9.41 -11.78
N ASP A 81 2.27 9.97 -12.40
CA ASP A 81 3.63 9.44 -12.32
C ASP A 81 4.49 10.26 -11.36
N LEU A 82 5.66 9.73 -11.06
CA LEU A 82 6.68 10.37 -10.21
C LEU A 82 7.12 11.71 -10.79
N THR A 83 7.47 12.65 -9.92
CA THR A 83 7.88 13.98 -10.28
C THR A 83 9.37 14.10 -10.62
N ALA A 84 10.14 13.06 -10.33
CA ALA A 84 11.59 13.02 -10.59
C ALA A 84 12.04 11.60 -10.96
N SER A 85 13.26 11.51 -11.53
CA SER A 85 13.89 10.23 -11.82
C SER A 85 14.29 9.51 -10.52
N ILE A 86 14.07 8.20 -10.50
CA ILE A 86 14.50 7.33 -9.39
C ILE A 86 15.80 6.58 -9.70
N GLU A 87 16.42 6.87 -10.84
CA GLU A 87 17.67 6.21 -11.24
C GLU A 87 18.75 6.37 -10.16
N GLY A 88 19.34 5.25 -9.74
CA GLY A 88 20.40 5.22 -8.73
C GLY A 88 19.95 5.55 -7.29
N LYS A 89 18.65 5.67 -7.04
CA LYS A 89 18.10 5.99 -5.70
C LYS A 89 17.62 4.74 -4.98
N ASN A 90 17.64 4.79 -3.64
CA ASN A 90 16.95 3.81 -2.82
C ASN A 90 15.46 4.13 -2.83
N VAL A 91 14.66 3.26 -3.43
CA VAL A 91 13.23 3.45 -3.59
C VAL A 91 12.47 2.52 -2.64
N LEU A 92 11.57 3.09 -1.86
CA LEU A 92 10.64 2.36 -1.00
C LEU A 92 9.21 2.64 -1.44
N VAL A 93 8.55 1.61 -1.99
CA VAL A 93 7.13 1.66 -2.35
C VAL A 93 6.30 1.38 -1.11
N VAL A 94 5.33 2.24 -0.86
CA VAL A 94 4.44 2.16 0.31
C VAL A 94 3.01 1.89 -0.15
N GLU A 95 2.48 0.75 0.28
CA GLU A 95 1.13 0.29 -0.04
C GLU A 95 0.26 0.19 1.21
N ASP A 96 -1.05 0.37 1.02
CA ASP A 96 -2.02 0.16 2.09
C ASP A 96 -2.32 -1.32 2.31
N ILE A 97 -2.59 -2.04 1.23
CA ILE A 97 -2.95 -3.46 1.27
C ILE A 97 -2.49 -4.17 -0.01
N ILE A 98 -2.00 -5.39 0.15
CA ILE A 98 -1.76 -6.29 -0.98
C ILE A 98 -2.89 -7.33 -0.98
N ASP A 99 -3.64 -7.34 -2.05
CA ASP A 99 -4.72 -8.30 -2.30
C ASP A 99 -4.23 -9.36 -3.29
N THR A 100 -4.69 -9.37 -4.53
CA THR A 100 -4.24 -10.33 -5.54
C THR A 100 -2.78 -10.12 -5.95
N GLY A 101 -2.28 -8.92 -5.87
CA GLY A 101 -0.93 -8.55 -6.26
C GLY A 101 -0.75 -8.24 -7.76
N ARG A 102 -1.81 -8.33 -8.56
CA ARG A 102 -1.73 -8.15 -10.01
C ARG A 102 -1.21 -6.78 -10.43
N THR A 103 -1.83 -5.73 -9.93
CA THR A 103 -1.45 -4.34 -10.24
C THR A 103 -0.05 -4.03 -9.72
N LEU A 104 0.21 -4.46 -8.49
CA LEU A 104 1.46 -4.18 -7.80
C LEU A 104 2.66 -4.87 -8.43
N GLU A 105 2.52 -6.12 -8.89
CA GLU A 105 3.57 -6.83 -9.61
C GLU A 105 4.02 -6.05 -10.85
N LYS A 106 3.08 -5.54 -11.62
CA LYS A 106 3.37 -4.77 -12.83
C LYS A 106 3.99 -3.42 -12.52
N LEU A 107 3.49 -2.75 -11.49
CA LEU A 107 4.07 -1.49 -11.04
C LEU A 107 5.52 -1.68 -10.61
N MET A 108 5.81 -2.71 -9.82
CA MET A 108 7.16 -3.01 -9.38
C MET A 108 8.09 -3.31 -10.54
N LYS A 109 7.60 -4.01 -11.58
CA LYS A 109 8.36 -4.25 -12.80
C LYS A 109 8.69 -2.95 -13.53
N ILE A 110 7.73 -2.06 -13.69
CA ILE A 110 7.94 -0.75 -14.32
C ILE A 110 8.98 0.07 -13.54
N LEU A 111 8.89 0.10 -12.22
CA LEU A 111 9.83 0.84 -11.39
C LEU A 111 11.24 0.24 -11.46
N ARG A 112 11.35 -1.08 -11.51
CA ARG A 112 12.65 -1.77 -11.66
C ARG A 112 13.35 -1.40 -12.97
N GLU A 113 12.59 -1.24 -14.04
CA GLU A 113 13.12 -0.85 -15.35
C GLU A 113 13.64 0.60 -15.37
N ARG A 114 13.32 1.40 -14.35
CA ARG A 114 13.84 2.76 -14.18
C ARG A 114 15.19 2.81 -13.44
N ASN A 115 15.81 1.66 -13.21
CA ASN A 115 17.16 1.50 -12.65
C ASN A 115 17.40 2.17 -11.28
N PRO A 116 16.52 1.94 -10.28
CA PRO A 116 16.82 2.36 -8.92
C PRO A 116 18.04 1.62 -8.36
N LYS A 117 18.73 2.19 -7.38
CA LYS A 117 19.80 1.50 -6.67
C LYS A 117 19.24 0.30 -5.89
N THR A 118 18.15 0.50 -5.18
CA THR A 118 17.38 -0.55 -4.51
C THR A 118 15.90 -0.27 -4.71
N LEU A 119 15.10 -1.33 -4.76
CA LEU A 119 13.65 -1.25 -4.85
C LEU A 119 13.06 -2.17 -3.79
N THR A 120 12.45 -1.58 -2.79
CA THR A 120 11.86 -2.26 -1.64
C THR A 120 10.39 -1.88 -1.54
N MET A 121 9.58 -2.76 -0.99
CA MET A 121 8.16 -2.52 -0.80
C MET A 121 7.75 -2.82 0.64
N CYS A 122 6.98 -1.93 1.22
CA CYS A 122 6.28 -2.17 2.47
C CYS A 122 4.77 -2.01 2.29
N THR A 123 4.01 -2.82 3.00
CA THR A 123 2.55 -2.74 3.04
C THR A 123 2.07 -2.76 4.48
N LEU A 124 0.99 -2.03 4.76
CA LEU A 124 0.39 -2.08 6.08
C LEU A 124 -0.37 -3.39 6.28
N LEU A 125 -1.18 -3.77 5.28
CA LEU A 125 -1.99 -4.99 5.33
C LEU A 125 -1.61 -5.93 4.19
N ASP A 126 -1.71 -7.23 4.45
CA ASP A 126 -1.51 -8.27 3.45
C ASP A 126 -2.60 -9.34 3.59
N LYS A 127 -3.18 -9.73 2.47
CA LYS A 127 -4.13 -10.85 2.37
C LYS A 127 -3.49 -12.00 1.58
N PRO A 128 -2.66 -12.84 2.20
CA PRO A 128 -1.94 -13.91 1.48
C PRO A 128 -2.87 -14.87 0.75
N SER A 129 -4.07 -15.14 1.29
CA SER A 129 -5.06 -16.05 0.67
C SER A 129 -5.60 -15.56 -0.66
N ARG A 130 -5.51 -14.26 -0.94
CA ARG A 130 -5.98 -13.65 -2.18
C ARG A 130 -4.93 -13.61 -3.28
N ARG A 131 -3.69 -13.96 -2.97
CA ARG A 131 -2.57 -13.82 -3.90
C ARG A 131 -2.75 -14.68 -5.13
N THR A 132 -2.62 -14.08 -6.33
CA THR A 132 -2.62 -14.75 -7.63
C THR A 132 -1.29 -14.59 -8.37
N GLN A 133 -0.41 -13.72 -7.89
CA GLN A 133 0.90 -13.42 -8.46
C GLN A 133 2.00 -13.74 -7.45
N ASP A 134 3.19 -14.00 -7.96
CA ASP A 134 4.37 -14.23 -7.11
C ASP A 134 4.96 -12.88 -6.68
N ILE A 135 4.32 -12.26 -5.72
CA ILE A 135 4.76 -10.99 -5.13
C ILE A 135 4.56 -11.00 -3.62
N GLN A 136 5.56 -10.53 -2.91
CA GLN A 136 5.53 -10.34 -1.47
C GLN A 136 6.14 -8.99 -1.12
N ALA A 137 5.61 -8.35 -0.09
CA ALA A 137 6.26 -7.17 0.47
C ALA A 137 7.52 -7.57 1.23
N ASP A 138 8.54 -6.72 1.19
CA ASP A 138 9.74 -6.89 2.01
C ASP A 138 9.43 -6.66 3.50
N TYR A 139 8.47 -5.78 3.79
CA TYR A 139 7.98 -5.49 5.14
C TYR A 139 6.46 -5.45 5.14
N THR A 140 5.85 -6.23 6.02
CA THR A 140 4.40 -6.33 6.19
C THR A 140 4.01 -5.95 7.60
N GLY A 141 3.03 -5.07 7.75
CA GLY A 141 2.50 -4.70 9.04
C GLY A 141 1.65 -5.81 9.65
N PHE A 142 0.54 -6.14 9.01
CA PHE A 142 -0.40 -7.16 9.48
C PHE A 142 -0.82 -8.06 8.34
N GLU A 143 -0.75 -9.38 8.58
CA GLU A 143 -1.45 -10.34 7.73
C GLU A 143 -2.89 -10.48 8.22
N ILE A 144 -3.84 -10.43 7.30
CA ILE A 144 -5.27 -10.53 7.62
C ILE A 144 -5.96 -11.57 6.73
N ASP A 145 -7.07 -12.08 7.23
CA ASP A 145 -7.96 -12.94 6.45
C ASP A 145 -8.65 -12.13 5.34
N ASP A 146 -9.34 -12.83 4.45
CA ASP A 146 -10.09 -12.19 3.36
C ASP A 146 -11.37 -11.54 3.89
N LEU A 147 -11.19 -10.42 4.58
CA LEU A 147 -12.23 -9.58 5.13
C LEU A 147 -12.30 -8.26 4.36
N PHE A 148 -13.47 -7.67 4.30
CA PHE A 148 -13.62 -6.34 3.72
C PHE A 148 -13.30 -5.28 4.79
N VAL A 149 -12.19 -4.57 4.60
CA VAL A 149 -11.67 -3.64 5.59
C VAL A 149 -11.72 -2.20 5.08
N VAL A 150 -11.94 -1.27 5.99
CA VAL A 150 -12.00 0.18 5.74
C VAL A 150 -11.23 0.93 6.82
N GLY A 151 -10.94 2.17 6.55
CA GLY A 151 -10.26 3.06 7.49
C GLY A 151 -8.75 3.14 7.24
N TYR A 152 -8.15 4.13 7.81
CA TYR A 152 -6.73 4.43 7.67
C TYR A 152 -6.25 4.44 6.20
N GLY A 153 -7.05 5.06 5.34
CA GLY A 153 -6.83 5.17 3.90
C GLY A 153 -7.67 4.22 3.06
N LEU A 154 -8.11 3.09 3.60
CA LEU A 154 -8.95 2.12 2.90
C LEU A 154 -10.39 2.60 2.85
N ASP A 155 -11.07 2.34 1.74
CA ASP A 155 -12.40 2.87 1.47
C ASP A 155 -13.47 1.81 1.22
N TYR A 156 -14.71 2.29 1.34
CA TYR A 156 -15.90 1.71 0.73
C TYR A 156 -16.65 2.84 -0.01
N ALA A 157 -16.75 2.72 -1.32
CA ALA A 157 -17.39 3.75 -2.17
C ALA A 157 -16.84 5.18 -1.91
N GLN A 158 -15.52 5.31 -1.79
CA GLN A 158 -14.77 6.53 -1.49
C GLN A 158 -15.00 7.10 -0.09
N GLN A 159 -15.68 6.38 0.78
CA GLN A 159 -15.93 6.79 2.16
C GLN A 159 -15.07 5.97 3.14
N TYR A 160 -14.99 6.42 4.36
CA TYR A 160 -14.33 5.77 5.51
C TYR A 160 -12.80 5.80 5.50
N ARG A 161 -12.15 6.39 4.50
CA ARG A 161 -10.68 6.51 4.48
C ARG A 161 -10.13 7.25 5.70
N ASN A 162 -10.90 8.17 6.23
CA ASN A 162 -10.51 9.06 7.33
C ASN A 162 -10.66 8.46 8.72
N LEU A 163 -11.17 7.24 8.85
CA LEU A 163 -11.21 6.56 10.15
C LEU A 163 -9.79 6.31 10.63
N PRO A 164 -9.45 6.59 11.90
CA PRO A 164 -8.09 6.46 12.40
C PRO A 164 -7.67 5.02 12.71
N TYR A 165 -8.62 4.09 12.62
CA TYR A 165 -8.45 2.66 12.85
C TYR A 165 -8.77 1.88 11.58
N ILE A 166 -8.47 0.58 11.58
CA ILE A 166 -8.91 -0.35 10.54
C ILE A 166 -10.11 -1.12 11.07
N GLY A 167 -11.21 -1.04 10.34
CA GLY A 167 -12.46 -1.69 10.69
C GLY A 167 -12.92 -2.68 9.63
N VAL A 168 -13.79 -3.60 10.03
CA VAL A 168 -14.39 -4.59 9.15
C VAL A 168 -15.84 -4.23 8.87
N ILE A 169 -16.22 -4.29 7.62
CA ILE A 169 -17.62 -4.24 7.20
C ILE A 169 -18.17 -5.67 7.27
N PRO A 170 -19.25 -5.91 8.05
CA PRO A 170 -19.82 -7.24 8.19
C PRO A 170 -20.26 -7.85 6.87
N VAL A 171 -20.11 -9.18 6.71
CA VAL A 171 -20.42 -9.95 5.47
C VAL A 171 -21.86 -9.74 4.97
N SER A 172 -22.82 -9.50 5.86
CA SER A 172 -24.21 -9.24 5.50
C SER A 172 -24.40 -8.04 4.57
N TYR A 173 -23.45 -7.11 4.55
CA TYR A 173 -23.45 -5.93 3.67
C TYR A 173 -22.61 -6.13 2.42
N THR A 174 -21.74 -7.14 2.37
CA THR A 174 -20.86 -7.39 1.23
C THR A 174 -21.55 -8.11 0.07
N HIS A 175 -22.77 -8.63 0.25
CA HIS A 175 -23.58 -9.25 -0.81
C HIS A 175 -24.26 -8.23 -1.73
N LEU A 176 -24.24 -6.96 -1.38
CA LEU A 176 -24.79 -5.89 -2.19
C LEU A 176 -23.65 -5.22 -2.97
N THR A 177 -23.37 -5.77 -4.17
CA THR A 177 -22.54 -5.17 -5.21
C THR A 177 -21.45 -4.19 -4.70
N LEU A 178 -20.39 -4.75 -4.15
CA LEU A 178 -19.18 -3.99 -3.93
C LEU A 178 -18.49 -3.80 -5.28
N PRO A 179 -18.17 -2.57 -5.69
CA PRO A 179 -17.29 -2.42 -6.82
C PRO A 179 -15.95 -3.07 -6.50
N THR A 180 -15.56 -3.98 -7.34
CA THR A 180 -14.23 -4.60 -7.27
C THR A 180 -13.20 -3.50 -7.52
N ILE A 181 -12.50 -3.15 -6.50
CA ILE A 181 -11.35 -2.24 -6.62
C ILE A 181 -10.15 -3.06 -7.04
#